data_6ba969716223fda5397ab54f23a3ab77
#
_entry.id   6ba969716223fda5397ab54f23a3ab77
#
_cell.length_a   1.000
_cell.length_b   1.000
_cell.length_c   1.000
_cell.angle_alpha   90.00
_cell.angle_beta   90.00
_cell.angle_gamma   90.00
#
_symmetry.space_group_name_H-M   'P 1'
#
loop_
_entity.id
_entity.type
_entity.pdbx_description
1 polymer ?
#
loop_
_entity_poly.entity_id
_entity_poly.type
_entity_poly.pdbx_seq_one_letter_code
_entity_poly.pdbx_strand_id
1 'polypeptide(L)'
;LVIIGLYVRLRMTETPIFRKAVEQDRVVKHPLRSLLPYWKEVLLGTFAMGITYSLFYVLGTWSLSYAVKVMKPPFSQNEYLAMQMVSVVFFAIFIFVTCIYSDKLGRKTVLISTTLATLVFSLFAMQSLQHNVLTVMLFLCVGFALMGGLFGPCGAYLPELFPTHVRYSGAGLSYNLAAILGGAFAPAISTALVKSTGAVESVGWYLAVMSLLALIALFLIKESKDEDYEK
;
A
#
# COMPACT_ATOMS: atom_id res chain seq x y z
N LEU A 1 -1.84 -22.12 13.15
CA LEU A 1 -2.57 -21.11 12.35
C LEU A 1 -3.18 -21.71 11.08
N VAL A 2 -2.43 -22.48 10.26
CA VAL A 2 -2.93 -23.09 9.01
C VAL A 2 -4.12 -24.01 9.27
N ILE A 3 -4.07 -24.85 10.30
CA ILE A 3 -5.16 -25.77 10.68
C ILE A 3 -6.41 -24.99 11.10
N ILE A 4 -6.24 -23.91 11.88
CA ILE A 4 -7.34 -23.04 12.29
C ILE A 4 -7.96 -22.35 11.07
N GLY A 5 -7.13 -21.83 10.17
CA GLY A 5 -7.59 -21.21 8.92
C GLY A 5 -8.36 -22.18 8.03
N LEU A 6 -7.86 -23.42 7.91
CA LEU A 6 -8.54 -24.48 7.16
C LEU A 6 -9.89 -24.88 7.82
N TYR A 7 -9.90 -25.04 9.14
CA TYR A 7 -11.13 -25.35 9.89
C TYR A 7 -12.19 -24.26 9.70
N VAL A 8 -11.82 -22.99 9.86
CA VAL A 8 -12.71 -21.85 9.64
C VAL A 8 -13.25 -21.87 8.20
N ARG A 9 -12.38 -22.04 7.20
CA ARG A 9 -12.76 -22.07 5.79
C ARG A 9 -13.73 -23.21 5.46
N LEU A 10 -13.56 -24.38 6.06
CA LEU A 10 -14.46 -25.53 5.85
C LEU A 10 -15.79 -25.38 6.58
N ARG A 11 -15.85 -24.56 7.64
CA ARG A 11 -17.06 -24.31 8.44
C ARG A 11 -17.82 -23.05 8.07
N MET A 12 -17.19 -22.15 7.31
CA MET A 12 -17.87 -20.94 6.84
C MET A 12 -18.94 -21.31 5.82
N THR A 13 -20.19 -20.99 6.16
CA THR A 13 -21.30 -21.01 5.21
C THR A 13 -21.17 -19.77 4.30
N GLU A 14 -21.48 -19.96 3.02
CA GLU A 14 -21.50 -18.86 2.07
C GLU A 14 -22.49 -17.77 2.50
N THR A 15 -22.10 -16.51 2.26
CA THR A 15 -22.94 -15.37 2.64
C THR A 15 -24.28 -15.43 1.91
N PRO A 16 -25.39 -14.98 2.55
CA PRO A 16 -26.71 -14.97 1.90
C PRO A 16 -26.72 -14.20 0.57
N ILE A 17 -25.89 -13.17 0.44
CA ILE A 17 -25.73 -12.37 -0.79
C ILE A 17 -25.13 -13.23 -1.89
N PHE A 18 -24.09 -14.01 -1.59
CA PHE A 18 -23.45 -14.88 -2.58
C PHE A 18 -24.41 -16.02 -3.03
N ARG A 19 -25.15 -16.62 -2.10
CA ARG A 19 -26.19 -17.61 -2.45
C ARG A 19 -27.22 -17.04 -3.41
N LYS A 20 -27.75 -15.85 -3.13
CA LYS A 20 -28.68 -15.16 -4.05
C LYS A 20 -28.05 -14.88 -5.42
N ALA A 21 -26.77 -14.52 -5.47
CA ALA A 21 -26.07 -14.31 -6.73
C ALA A 21 -25.90 -15.62 -7.53
N VAL A 22 -25.65 -16.75 -6.85
CA VAL A 22 -25.61 -18.09 -7.46
C VAL A 22 -26.98 -18.51 -7.99
N GLU A 23 -28.03 -18.34 -7.19
CA GLU A 23 -29.42 -18.65 -7.57
C GLU A 23 -29.91 -17.82 -8.77
N GLN A 24 -29.40 -16.60 -8.93
CA GLN A 24 -29.74 -15.70 -10.04
C GLN A 24 -28.81 -15.86 -11.27
N ASP A 25 -27.97 -16.90 -11.30
CA ASP A 25 -26.94 -17.15 -12.37
C ASP A 25 -26.04 -15.93 -12.66
N ARG A 26 -25.86 -15.07 -11.65
CA ARG A 26 -25.00 -13.86 -11.72
C ARG A 26 -23.53 -14.14 -11.41
N VAL A 27 -23.16 -15.40 -11.17
CA VAL A 27 -21.77 -15.77 -10.92
C VAL A 27 -21.02 -15.81 -12.24
N VAL A 28 -19.99 -14.99 -12.32
CA VAL A 28 -19.18 -14.86 -13.53
C VAL A 28 -18.33 -16.11 -13.74
N LYS A 29 -18.56 -16.85 -14.83
CA LYS A 29 -17.81 -18.09 -15.18
C LYS A 29 -16.33 -17.81 -15.51
N HIS A 30 -16.01 -16.62 -16.02
CA HIS A 30 -14.65 -16.21 -16.40
C HIS A 30 -14.30 -14.85 -15.80
N PRO A 31 -13.90 -14.78 -14.50
CA PRO A 31 -13.70 -13.52 -13.79
C PRO A 31 -12.66 -12.60 -14.45
N LEU A 32 -11.56 -13.14 -14.95
CA LEU A 32 -10.51 -12.33 -15.60
C LEU A 32 -10.98 -11.73 -16.93
N ARG A 33 -11.75 -12.47 -17.71
CA ARG A 33 -12.30 -11.96 -18.99
C ARG A 33 -13.33 -10.85 -18.75
N SER A 34 -14.08 -10.95 -17.68
CA SER A 34 -15.07 -9.94 -17.29
C SER A 34 -14.45 -8.67 -16.73
N LEU A 35 -13.14 -8.66 -16.43
CA LEU A 35 -12.39 -7.48 -16.07
C LEU A 35 -11.90 -6.66 -17.27
N LEU A 36 -11.88 -7.22 -18.48
CA LEU A 36 -11.39 -6.51 -19.67
C LEU A 36 -12.06 -5.13 -19.90
N PRO A 37 -13.38 -4.96 -19.69
CA PRO A 37 -14.00 -3.63 -19.80
C PRO A 37 -13.52 -2.63 -18.74
N TYR A 38 -13.05 -3.13 -17.58
CA TYR A 38 -12.61 -2.34 -16.40
C TYR A 38 -11.09 -2.23 -16.29
N TRP A 39 -10.37 -2.38 -17.39
CA TRP A 39 -8.90 -2.33 -17.39
C TRP A 39 -8.34 -0.98 -16.88
N LYS A 40 -9.09 0.13 -17.10
CA LYS A 40 -8.73 1.46 -16.61
C LYS A 40 -8.77 1.53 -15.09
N GLU A 41 -9.84 1.01 -14.49
CA GLU A 41 -10.02 0.94 -13.03
C GLU A 41 -8.95 0.04 -12.41
N VAL A 42 -8.60 -1.08 -13.05
CA VAL A 42 -7.49 -1.95 -12.62
C VAL A 42 -6.17 -1.19 -12.64
N LEU A 43 -5.84 -0.48 -13.72
CA LEU A 43 -4.61 0.29 -13.81
C LEU A 43 -4.58 1.45 -12.80
N LEU A 44 -5.65 2.21 -12.69
CA LEU A 44 -5.75 3.32 -11.74
C LEU A 44 -5.64 2.81 -10.30
N GLY A 45 -6.32 1.73 -9.94
CA GLY A 45 -6.20 1.08 -8.63
C GLY A 45 -4.78 0.57 -8.37
N THR A 46 -4.13 0.00 -9.38
CA THR A 46 -2.74 -0.46 -9.30
C THR A 46 -1.77 0.69 -8.99
N PHE A 47 -1.87 1.81 -9.70
CA PHE A 47 -1.00 2.96 -9.46
C PHE A 47 -1.33 3.67 -8.14
N ALA A 48 -2.60 3.78 -7.77
CA ALA A 48 -3.00 4.33 -6.47
C ALA A 48 -2.40 3.56 -5.29
N MET A 49 -2.27 2.22 -5.42
CA MET A 49 -1.67 1.34 -4.41
C MET A 49 -0.15 1.19 -4.51
N GLY A 50 0.44 1.53 -5.66
CA GLY A 50 1.85 1.28 -5.96
C GLY A 50 2.79 1.93 -4.95
N ILE A 51 2.52 3.16 -4.52
CA ILE A 51 3.32 3.85 -3.50
C ILE A 51 3.29 3.14 -2.14
N THR A 52 2.15 2.57 -1.76
CA THR A 52 1.98 1.86 -0.48
C THR A 52 2.93 0.66 -0.40
N TYR A 53 2.98 -0.14 -1.47
CA TYR A 53 3.90 -1.28 -1.55
C TYR A 53 5.36 -0.84 -1.69
N SER A 54 5.66 0.20 -2.49
CA SER A 54 7.01 0.73 -2.60
C SER A 54 7.53 1.20 -1.24
N LEU A 55 6.72 1.94 -0.49
CA LEU A 55 7.07 2.41 0.84
C LEU A 55 7.27 1.24 1.82
N PHE A 56 6.40 0.23 1.78
CA PHE A 56 6.52 -0.98 2.60
C PHE A 56 7.86 -1.68 2.41
N TYR A 57 8.24 -1.94 1.16
CA TYR A 57 9.47 -2.67 0.86
C TYR A 57 10.73 -1.82 1.04
N VAL A 58 10.64 -0.50 0.81
CA VAL A 58 11.75 0.42 1.10
C VAL A 58 11.98 0.52 2.61
N LEU A 59 10.95 0.73 3.41
CA LEU A 59 11.07 0.83 4.87
C LEU A 59 11.37 -0.52 5.54
N GLY A 60 10.73 -1.60 5.11
CA GLY A 60 10.84 -2.90 5.75
C GLY A 60 12.10 -3.67 5.36
N THR A 61 12.41 -3.71 4.08
CA THR A 61 13.46 -4.61 3.55
C THR A 61 14.72 -3.86 3.13
N TRP A 62 14.54 -2.83 2.27
CA TRP A 62 15.70 -2.15 1.71
C TRP A 62 16.45 -1.32 2.76
N SER A 63 15.74 -0.57 3.60
CA SER A 63 16.37 0.29 4.63
C SER A 63 17.19 -0.52 5.64
N LEU A 64 16.71 -1.71 6.03
CA LEU A 64 17.48 -2.64 6.87
C LEU A 64 18.79 -3.06 6.17
N SER A 65 18.70 -3.47 4.91
CA SER A 65 19.89 -3.89 4.16
C SER A 65 20.89 -2.74 3.99
N TYR A 66 20.39 -1.53 3.74
CA TYR A 66 21.19 -0.31 3.63
C TYR A 66 21.87 0.04 4.96
N ALA A 67 21.12 0.04 6.05
CA ALA A 67 21.64 0.39 7.38
C ALA A 67 22.73 -0.56 7.86
N VAL A 68 22.61 -1.84 7.59
CA VAL A 68 23.58 -2.87 8.04
C VAL A 68 24.82 -2.93 7.12
N LYS A 69 24.65 -2.72 5.80
CA LYS A 69 25.73 -2.99 4.83
C LYS A 69 26.43 -1.74 4.31
N VAL A 70 25.76 -0.58 4.29
CA VAL A 70 26.22 0.60 3.56
C VAL A 70 26.48 1.79 4.49
N MET A 71 25.67 1.98 5.53
CA MET A 71 25.82 3.11 6.46
C MET A 71 27.16 3.09 7.21
N LYS A 72 27.62 4.26 7.60
CA LYS A 72 28.87 4.44 8.36
C LYS A 72 28.64 5.38 9.55
N PRO A 73 28.72 4.91 10.81
CA PRO A 73 28.90 3.51 11.21
C PRO A 73 27.69 2.65 10.88
N PRO A 74 27.86 1.35 10.58
CA PRO A 74 26.75 0.45 10.30
C PRO A 74 25.98 0.15 11.59
N PHE A 75 24.66 -0.04 11.46
CA PHE A 75 23.84 -0.60 12.54
C PHE A 75 24.03 -2.11 12.63
N SER A 76 23.89 -2.67 13.82
CA SER A 76 23.70 -4.12 13.93
C SER A 76 22.30 -4.48 13.43
N GLN A 77 22.17 -5.68 12.85
CA GLN A 77 20.87 -6.13 12.33
C GLN A 77 19.79 -6.13 13.43
N ASN A 78 20.15 -6.57 14.64
CA ASN A 78 19.21 -6.65 15.76
C ASN A 78 18.77 -5.26 16.26
N GLU A 79 19.66 -4.29 16.31
CA GLU A 79 19.32 -2.89 16.67
C GLU A 79 18.34 -2.30 15.67
N TYR A 80 18.62 -2.44 14.38
CA TYR A 80 17.74 -1.89 13.35
C TYR A 80 16.37 -2.57 13.33
N LEU A 81 16.33 -3.90 13.49
CA LEU A 81 15.07 -4.65 13.62
C LEU A 81 14.27 -4.22 14.85
N ALA A 82 14.92 -3.96 15.99
CA ALA A 82 14.25 -3.45 17.18
C ALA A 82 13.61 -2.08 16.92
N MET A 83 14.32 -1.18 16.22
CA MET A 83 13.76 0.12 15.80
C MET A 83 12.56 -0.06 14.86
N GLN A 84 12.63 -0.97 13.88
CA GLN A 84 11.50 -1.28 13.00
C GLN A 84 10.30 -1.83 13.78
N MET A 85 10.52 -2.75 14.76
CA MET A 85 9.45 -3.30 15.59
C MET A 85 8.70 -2.21 16.38
N VAL A 86 9.43 -1.24 16.96
CA VAL A 86 8.80 -0.10 17.62
C VAL A 86 8.01 0.76 16.60
N SER A 87 8.58 0.98 15.42
CA SER A 87 7.98 1.81 14.38
C SER A 87 6.71 1.20 13.77
N VAL A 88 6.60 -0.14 13.72
CA VAL A 88 5.38 -0.84 13.27
C VAL A 88 4.17 -0.55 14.17
N VAL A 89 4.36 -0.15 15.43
CA VAL A 89 3.26 0.29 16.29
C VAL A 89 2.58 1.53 15.70
N PHE A 90 3.36 2.47 15.16
CA PHE A 90 2.81 3.65 14.48
C PHE A 90 2.04 3.28 13.21
N PHE A 91 2.50 2.29 12.45
CA PHE A 91 1.73 1.75 11.33
C PHE A 91 0.35 1.26 11.77
N ALA A 92 0.29 0.44 12.82
CA ALA A 92 -0.98 -0.08 13.34
C ALA A 92 -1.91 1.05 13.81
N ILE A 93 -1.38 2.00 14.60
CA ILE A 93 -2.16 3.15 15.09
C ILE A 93 -2.74 3.96 13.92
N PHE A 94 -1.92 4.27 12.92
CA PHE A 94 -2.33 5.11 11.79
C PHE A 94 -3.31 4.40 10.84
N ILE A 95 -3.29 3.07 10.73
CA ILE A 95 -4.36 2.32 10.05
C ILE A 95 -5.72 2.65 10.70
N PHE A 96 -5.85 2.51 12.03
CA PHE A 96 -7.11 2.78 12.73
C PHE A 96 -7.53 4.25 12.62
N VAL A 97 -6.58 5.16 12.83
CA VAL A 97 -6.83 6.60 12.73
C VAL A 97 -7.37 6.96 11.35
N THR A 98 -6.68 6.54 10.29
CA THR A 98 -7.08 6.89 8.91
C THR A 98 -8.34 6.16 8.45
N CYS A 99 -8.62 4.94 8.93
CA CYS A 99 -9.92 4.30 8.70
C CYS A 99 -11.06 5.15 9.26
N ILE A 100 -10.97 5.60 10.54
CA ILE A 100 -12.00 6.44 11.17
C ILE A 100 -12.18 7.77 10.43
N TYR A 101 -11.06 8.41 10.05
CA TYR A 101 -11.14 9.67 9.31
C TYR A 101 -11.64 9.49 7.88
N SER A 102 -11.35 8.36 7.23
CA SER A 102 -11.79 8.08 5.87
C SER A 102 -13.31 7.91 5.76
N ASP A 103 -13.96 7.38 6.79
CA ASP A 103 -15.41 7.27 6.84
C ASP A 103 -16.10 8.65 7.01
N LYS A 104 -15.42 9.61 7.65
CA LYS A 104 -15.95 10.97 7.88
C LYS A 104 -15.65 11.92 6.71
N LEU A 105 -14.41 11.97 6.26
CA LEU A 105 -13.91 12.94 5.27
C LEU A 105 -14.00 12.43 3.82
N GLY A 106 -14.26 11.14 3.63
CA GLY A 106 -14.17 10.46 2.35
C GLY A 106 -12.82 9.77 2.15
N ARG A 107 -12.85 8.56 1.61
CA ARG A 107 -11.66 7.70 1.46
C ARG A 107 -10.64 8.30 0.52
N LYS A 108 -11.10 8.84 -0.60
CA LYS A 108 -10.26 9.51 -1.61
C LYS A 108 -9.51 10.71 -1.02
N THR A 109 -10.20 11.55 -0.22
CA THR A 109 -9.60 12.73 0.43
C THR A 109 -8.47 12.33 1.36
N VAL A 110 -8.68 11.31 2.20
CA VAL A 110 -7.65 10.82 3.14
C VAL A 110 -6.48 10.19 2.37
N LEU A 111 -6.74 9.43 1.31
CA LEU A 111 -5.68 8.87 0.46
C LEU A 111 -4.85 9.95 -0.22
N ILE A 112 -5.48 10.98 -0.79
CA ILE A 112 -4.76 12.11 -1.42
C ILE A 112 -3.90 12.84 -0.39
N SER A 113 -4.46 13.19 0.78
CA SER A 113 -3.72 13.90 1.83
C SER A 113 -2.53 13.09 2.35
N THR A 114 -2.71 11.79 2.59
CA THR A 114 -1.63 10.90 3.03
C THR A 114 -0.58 10.69 1.94
N THR A 115 -0.99 10.58 0.67
CA THR A 115 -0.05 10.47 -0.46
C THR A 115 0.77 11.75 -0.65
N LEU A 116 0.16 12.93 -0.47
CA LEU A 116 0.88 14.22 -0.46
C LEU A 116 1.89 14.29 0.69
N ALA A 117 1.50 13.88 1.90
CA ALA A 117 2.42 13.80 3.03
C ALA A 117 3.57 12.81 2.74
N THR A 118 3.29 11.68 2.09
CA THR A 118 4.30 10.71 1.67
C THR A 118 5.23 11.29 0.60
N LEU A 119 4.73 12.08 -0.33
CA LEU A 119 5.54 12.78 -1.33
C LEU A 119 6.55 13.74 -0.64
N VAL A 120 6.08 14.56 0.30
CA VAL A 120 6.94 15.46 1.08
C VAL A 120 7.98 14.66 1.89
N PHE A 121 7.53 13.62 2.59
CA PHE A 121 8.42 12.70 3.32
C PHE A 121 9.49 12.11 2.40
N SER A 122 9.13 11.65 1.21
CA SER A 122 10.06 11.05 0.26
C SER A 122 11.16 11.99 -0.17
N LEU A 123 10.86 13.27 -0.36
CA LEU A 123 11.84 14.27 -0.81
C LEU A 123 12.83 14.69 0.29
N PHE A 124 12.40 14.70 1.56
CA PHE A 124 13.20 15.31 2.62
C PHE A 124 13.71 14.33 3.68
N ALA A 125 13.07 13.18 3.86
CA ALA A 125 13.37 12.30 4.98
C ALA A 125 14.50 11.29 4.73
N MET A 126 14.86 11.00 3.47
CA MET A 126 15.89 10.00 3.14
C MET A 126 17.28 10.36 3.70
N GLN A 127 17.61 11.64 3.81
CA GLN A 127 18.86 12.12 4.41
C GLN A 127 18.97 11.71 5.90
N SER A 128 17.85 11.54 6.59
CA SER A 128 17.80 11.14 8.00
C SER A 128 18.40 9.75 8.25
N LEU A 129 18.45 8.89 7.23
CA LEU A 129 19.12 7.59 7.30
C LEU A 129 20.65 7.67 7.47
N GLN A 130 21.26 8.84 7.26
CA GLN A 130 22.73 9.00 7.28
C GLN A 130 23.28 9.60 8.59
N HIS A 131 22.42 9.97 9.56
CA HIS A 131 22.88 10.75 10.70
C HIS A 131 23.06 9.93 11.98
N ASN A 132 22.04 9.83 12.80
CA ASN A 132 22.14 9.20 14.10
C ASN A 132 20.91 8.32 14.41
N VAL A 133 21.00 7.58 15.53
CA VAL A 133 19.92 6.65 15.95
C VAL A 133 18.57 7.36 16.04
N LEU A 134 18.54 8.58 16.59
CA LEU A 134 17.28 9.32 16.78
C LEU A 134 16.63 9.69 15.43
N THR A 135 17.43 10.18 14.47
CA THR A 135 16.92 10.58 13.15
C THR A 135 16.45 9.37 12.34
N VAL A 136 17.17 8.24 12.44
CA VAL A 136 16.74 6.96 11.83
C VAL A 136 15.44 6.47 12.46
N MET A 137 15.31 6.56 13.78
CA MET A 137 14.10 6.18 14.49
C MET A 137 12.90 7.04 14.08
N LEU A 138 13.09 8.37 13.99
CA LEU A 138 12.04 9.29 13.52
C LEU A 138 11.65 8.99 12.06
N PHE A 139 12.63 8.76 11.19
CA PHE A 139 12.40 8.35 9.81
C PHE A 139 11.53 7.10 9.72
N LEU A 140 11.84 6.07 10.49
CA LEU A 140 11.06 4.84 10.53
C LEU A 140 9.65 5.08 11.09
N CYS A 141 9.52 5.77 12.23
CA CYS A 141 8.22 6.03 12.85
C CYS A 141 7.28 6.81 11.91
N VAL A 142 7.77 7.88 11.29
CA VAL A 142 6.99 8.70 10.35
C VAL A 142 6.67 7.90 9.08
N GLY A 143 7.66 7.20 8.53
CA GLY A 143 7.45 6.36 7.34
C GLY A 143 6.42 5.27 7.54
N PHE A 144 6.48 4.55 8.67
CA PHE A 144 5.48 3.52 9.02
C PHE A 144 4.11 4.13 9.35
N ALA A 145 4.03 5.32 9.96
CA ALA A 145 2.79 6.04 10.15
C ALA A 145 2.12 6.40 8.81
N LEU A 146 2.87 6.96 7.87
CA LEU A 146 2.39 7.27 6.52
C LEU A 146 1.95 6.01 5.77
N MET A 147 2.71 4.94 5.88
CA MET A 147 2.34 3.64 5.30
C MET A 147 1.01 3.15 5.87
N GLY A 148 0.80 3.24 7.19
CA GLY A 148 -0.47 2.92 7.84
C GLY A 148 -1.61 3.79 7.33
N GLY A 149 -1.34 5.09 7.14
CA GLY A 149 -2.29 6.04 6.60
C GLY A 149 -2.74 5.73 5.18
N LEU A 150 -1.86 5.18 4.35
CA LEU A 150 -2.19 4.71 3.00
C LEU A 150 -2.96 3.38 3.05
N PHE A 151 -2.53 2.45 3.90
CA PHE A 151 -3.14 1.11 3.98
C PHE A 151 -4.58 1.14 4.52
N GLY A 152 -4.85 1.99 5.51
CA GLY A 152 -6.14 2.02 6.21
C GLY A 152 -7.34 2.15 5.26
N PRO A 153 -7.45 3.22 4.47
CA PRO A 153 -8.59 3.42 3.57
C PRO A 153 -8.62 2.48 2.37
N CYS A 154 -7.46 1.97 1.94
CA CYS A 154 -7.33 1.18 0.71
C CYS A 154 -8.15 -0.11 0.71
N GLY A 155 -8.28 -0.77 1.87
CA GLY A 155 -9.04 -2.01 2.00
C GLY A 155 -10.50 -1.90 1.56
N ALA A 156 -11.10 -0.74 1.77
CA ALA A 156 -12.45 -0.44 1.33
C ALA A 156 -12.49 0.30 -0.03
N TYR A 157 -11.58 1.25 -0.24
CA TYR A 157 -11.56 2.08 -1.45
C TYR A 157 -11.34 1.29 -2.74
N LEU A 158 -10.40 0.34 -2.74
CA LEU A 158 -10.06 -0.39 -3.96
C LEU A 158 -11.20 -1.28 -4.47
N PRO A 159 -11.92 -2.06 -3.62
CA PRO A 159 -13.10 -2.79 -4.06
C PRO A 159 -14.22 -1.91 -4.61
N GLU A 160 -14.36 -0.68 -4.11
CA GLU A 160 -15.40 0.27 -4.57
C GLU A 160 -15.21 0.77 -5.99
N LEU A 161 -14.00 0.63 -6.56
CA LEU A 161 -13.76 0.97 -7.97
C LEU A 161 -14.48 0.03 -8.95
N PHE A 162 -14.95 -1.11 -8.47
CA PHE A 162 -15.47 -2.17 -9.32
C PHE A 162 -16.94 -2.50 -9.01
N PRO A 163 -17.76 -2.77 -10.06
CA PRO A 163 -19.10 -3.28 -9.88
C PRO A 163 -19.10 -4.60 -9.08
N THR A 164 -20.20 -4.89 -8.40
CA THR A 164 -20.34 -6.01 -7.46
C THR A 164 -19.90 -7.36 -8.05
N HIS A 165 -20.25 -7.63 -9.32
CA HIS A 165 -19.97 -8.91 -9.98
C HIS A 165 -18.49 -9.19 -10.29
N VAL A 166 -17.62 -8.14 -10.36
CA VAL A 166 -16.18 -8.27 -10.59
C VAL A 166 -15.33 -7.66 -9.48
N ARG A 167 -15.94 -7.14 -8.43
CA ARG A 167 -15.32 -6.39 -7.33
C ARG A 167 -14.14 -7.13 -6.70
N TYR A 168 -14.34 -8.38 -6.33
CA TYR A 168 -13.29 -9.19 -5.71
C TYR A 168 -12.09 -9.41 -6.65
N SER A 169 -12.38 -9.78 -7.91
CA SER A 169 -11.34 -10.06 -8.90
C SER A 169 -10.60 -8.78 -9.33
N GLY A 170 -11.32 -7.66 -9.48
CA GLY A 170 -10.75 -6.37 -9.84
C GLY A 170 -9.84 -5.82 -8.74
N ALA A 171 -10.32 -5.79 -7.52
CA ALA A 171 -9.52 -5.38 -6.37
C ALA A 171 -8.30 -6.30 -6.19
N GLY A 172 -8.49 -7.61 -6.22
CA GLY A 172 -7.41 -8.59 -6.08
C GLY A 172 -6.33 -8.45 -7.16
N LEU A 173 -6.72 -8.23 -8.43
CA LEU A 173 -5.78 -8.00 -9.52
C LEU A 173 -5.01 -6.70 -9.32
N SER A 174 -5.68 -5.60 -8.96
CA SER A 174 -5.04 -4.31 -8.69
C SER A 174 -4.04 -4.39 -7.53
N TYR A 175 -4.39 -5.07 -6.43
CA TYR A 175 -3.47 -5.32 -5.31
C TYR A 175 -2.23 -6.10 -5.73
N ASN A 176 -2.41 -7.20 -6.49
CA ASN A 176 -1.28 -8.03 -6.92
C ASN A 176 -0.37 -7.30 -7.90
N LEU A 177 -0.93 -6.55 -8.87
CA LEU A 177 -0.13 -5.74 -9.78
C LEU A 177 0.62 -4.63 -9.04
N ALA A 178 -0.01 -3.97 -8.07
CA ALA A 178 0.64 -2.96 -7.22
C ALA A 178 1.77 -3.58 -6.39
N ALA A 179 1.58 -4.78 -5.83
CA ALA A 179 2.61 -5.51 -5.11
C ALA A 179 3.80 -5.89 -5.99
N ILE A 180 3.57 -6.25 -7.26
CA ILE A 180 4.63 -6.53 -8.22
C ILE A 180 5.39 -5.23 -8.55
N LEU A 181 4.69 -4.18 -8.95
CA LEU A 181 5.30 -2.91 -9.36
C LEU A 181 6.00 -2.20 -8.20
N GLY A 182 5.34 -2.08 -7.06
CA GLY A 182 5.87 -1.39 -5.89
C GLY A 182 6.75 -2.29 -5.01
N GLY A 183 6.45 -3.58 -4.94
CA GLY A 183 7.09 -4.51 -4.03
C GLY A 183 8.31 -5.22 -4.61
N ALA A 184 8.12 -5.97 -5.69
CA ALA A 184 9.18 -6.81 -6.23
C ALA A 184 10.37 -5.99 -6.74
N PHE A 185 10.11 -4.83 -7.35
CA PHE A 185 11.15 -3.99 -7.96
C PHE A 185 11.73 -2.94 -7.00
N ALA A 186 11.01 -2.50 -5.95
CA ALA A 186 11.44 -1.41 -5.09
C ALA A 186 12.82 -1.62 -4.44
N PRO A 187 13.16 -2.76 -3.82
CA PRO A 187 14.48 -2.96 -3.22
C PRO A 187 15.61 -2.99 -4.26
N ALA A 188 15.34 -3.59 -5.43
CA ALA A 188 16.33 -3.67 -6.52
C ALA A 188 16.60 -2.28 -7.12
N ILE A 189 15.53 -1.53 -7.43
CA ILE A 189 15.63 -0.15 -7.94
C ILE A 189 16.36 0.74 -6.93
N SER A 190 15.97 0.70 -5.65
CA SER A 190 16.59 1.50 -4.59
C SER A 190 18.08 1.20 -4.44
N THR A 191 18.45 -0.07 -4.49
CA THR A 191 19.87 -0.48 -4.43
C THR A 191 20.65 -0.02 -5.66
N ALA A 192 20.08 -0.16 -6.85
CA ALA A 192 20.70 0.29 -8.09
C ALA A 192 20.88 1.82 -8.13
N LEU A 193 19.89 2.58 -7.66
CA LEU A 193 19.95 4.03 -7.57
C LEU A 193 21.05 4.50 -6.64
N VAL A 194 21.13 3.96 -5.44
CA VAL A 194 22.21 4.32 -4.49
C VAL A 194 23.58 3.93 -5.05
N LYS A 195 23.68 2.77 -5.68
CA LYS A 195 24.95 2.31 -6.28
C LYS A 195 25.40 3.20 -7.44
N SER A 196 24.47 3.72 -8.24
CA SER A 196 24.79 4.56 -9.41
C SER A 196 25.03 6.02 -9.07
N THR A 197 24.31 6.57 -8.07
CA THR A 197 24.37 7.98 -7.69
C THR A 197 25.29 8.24 -6.50
N GLY A 198 25.57 7.23 -5.69
CA GLY A 198 26.29 7.38 -4.42
C GLY A 198 25.46 8.04 -3.31
N ALA A 199 24.20 8.38 -3.58
CA ALA A 199 23.37 9.20 -2.70
C ALA A 199 22.06 8.47 -2.32
N VAL A 200 21.74 8.43 -1.04
CA VAL A 200 20.50 7.79 -0.52
C VAL A 200 19.25 8.56 -0.94
N GLU A 201 19.38 9.84 -1.20
CA GLU A 201 18.32 10.76 -1.67
C GLU A 201 17.68 10.28 -2.98
N SER A 202 18.44 9.54 -3.81
CA SER A 202 17.92 8.97 -5.05
C SER A 202 16.76 8.01 -4.83
N VAL A 203 16.70 7.33 -3.68
CA VAL A 203 15.56 6.50 -3.29
C VAL A 203 14.35 7.34 -2.93
N GLY A 204 14.59 8.53 -2.35
CA GLY A 204 13.53 9.52 -2.11
C GLY A 204 12.89 9.99 -3.41
N TRP A 205 13.69 10.27 -4.44
CA TRP A 205 13.15 10.59 -5.78
C TRP A 205 12.33 9.47 -6.40
N TYR A 206 12.74 8.21 -6.23
CA TYR A 206 11.95 7.06 -6.66
C TYR A 206 10.59 7.01 -5.97
N LEU A 207 10.56 7.15 -4.64
CA LEU A 207 9.30 7.19 -3.86
C LEU A 207 8.44 8.41 -4.23
N ALA A 208 9.07 9.56 -4.53
CA ALA A 208 8.36 10.75 -4.98
C ALA A 208 7.68 10.53 -6.33
N VAL A 209 8.35 9.89 -7.29
CA VAL A 209 7.74 9.50 -8.58
C VAL A 209 6.57 8.55 -8.36
N MET A 210 6.72 7.54 -7.51
CA MET A 210 5.61 6.62 -7.17
C MET A 210 4.44 7.34 -6.49
N SER A 211 4.73 8.33 -5.63
CA SER A 211 3.70 9.17 -5.00
C SER A 211 2.97 10.04 -6.03
N LEU A 212 3.67 10.62 -6.99
CA LEU A 212 3.06 11.40 -8.07
C LEU A 212 2.17 10.54 -8.97
N LEU A 213 2.62 9.34 -9.33
CA LEU A 213 1.79 8.39 -10.10
C LEU A 213 0.53 8.00 -9.32
N ALA A 214 0.65 7.76 -8.01
CA ALA A 214 -0.50 7.48 -7.15
C ALA A 214 -1.46 8.68 -7.08
N LEU A 215 -0.96 9.90 -6.93
CA LEU A 215 -1.78 11.11 -6.94
C LEU A 215 -2.53 11.28 -8.26
N ILE A 216 -1.85 11.13 -9.39
CA ILE A 216 -2.47 11.19 -10.72
C ILE A 216 -3.61 10.17 -10.81
N ALA A 217 -3.35 8.92 -10.41
CA ALA A 217 -4.36 7.88 -10.40
C ALA A 217 -5.56 8.23 -9.51
N LEU A 218 -5.30 8.69 -8.28
CA LEU A 218 -6.35 9.10 -7.34
C LEU A 218 -7.19 10.27 -7.87
N PHE A 219 -6.58 11.25 -8.55
CA PHE A 219 -7.34 12.35 -9.16
C PHE A 219 -8.20 11.91 -10.33
N LEU A 220 -7.74 10.96 -11.14
CA LEU A 220 -8.49 10.42 -12.29
C LEU A 220 -9.62 9.48 -11.88
N ILE A 221 -9.56 8.83 -10.72
CA ILE A 221 -10.63 8.00 -10.18
C ILE A 221 -11.78 8.91 -9.73
N LYS A 222 -13.00 8.61 -10.16
CA LYS A 222 -14.22 9.29 -9.66
C LYS A 222 -14.49 8.90 -8.21
N GLU A 223 -15.01 9.84 -7.42
CA GLU A 223 -15.42 9.56 -6.04
C GLU A 223 -16.74 8.78 -6.04
N SER A 224 -16.76 7.63 -5.36
CA SER A 224 -17.93 6.74 -5.29
C SER A 224 -18.63 6.79 -3.93
N LYS A 225 -18.43 7.86 -3.15
CA LYS A 225 -18.92 7.98 -1.76
C LYS A 225 -20.44 7.79 -1.60
N ASP A 226 -21.20 8.09 -2.65
CA ASP A 226 -22.69 8.11 -2.63
C ASP A 226 -23.31 7.23 -3.74
N GLU A 227 -22.57 6.31 -4.36
CA GLU A 227 -23.19 5.39 -5.32
C GLU A 227 -23.92 4.27 -4.58
N ASP A 228 -25.22 4.19 -4.86
CA ASP A 228 -26.13 3.16 -4.36
C ASP A 228 -25.63 1.78 -4.82
N TYR A 229 -25.20 0.95 -3.87
CA TYR A 229 -24.63 -0.39 -4.15
C TYR A 229 -25.66 -1.43 -4.60
N GLU A 230 -26.92 -1.01 -4.80
CA GLU A 230 -28.03 -1.87 -5.22
C GLU A 230 -28.28 -1.92 -6.74
N LYS A 231 -27.43 -1.31 -7.56
CA LYS A 231 -27.53 -1.38 -9.03
C LYS A 231 -26.71 -2.52 -9.63
#